data_ad45f990e03e1a8ffbbedcdcccfa9d25
#
_entry.id   ad45f990e03e1a8ffbbedcdcccfa9d25
#
_cell.length_a   1.000
_cell.length_b   1.000
_cell.length_c   1.000
_cell.angle_alpha   90.00
_cell.angle_beta   90.00
_cell.angle_gamma   90.00
#
_symmetry.space_group_name_H-M   'P 1'
#
loop_
_entity.id
_entity.type
_entity.pdbx_description
1 polymer ?
#
loop_
_entity_poly.entity_id
_entity_poly.type
_entity_poly.pdbx_seq_one_letter_code
_entity_poly.pdbx_strand_id
1 'polypeptide(L)'
;NHSNYHYRPDIIDSKFLESLKGTSMGITGGDIVFWNIFDSSQNTKELINYVSGAEISNKEAGLESIDLIFRSIFWTDYKIAYGFQFNKEDLNIFYSDLSRADFDINGKIIKTADLFFLGGGRNVYESRRKHASFFEIEKKYPNNIDFRMAGRYEDFGNDSSFDPKLSFIYKPTKNISIRTSKSSSFSMPSMAQMFSSDINLGSVRDYGGNSPFVRQAQIGNPNLKPATSINTNIGIILDSANSTISIDFWSIDYKDRIEVQSAQAMLSLDPNGISITRNNDGELIGVTTTYFNEERTELSGVDINYETLLLSNIEYGEVKFSLQGTSLNEFLTPGLEVNNVSNMINRVGKFNFDANTHSLPKKRVNAFTNWKYQNYDLNLNARYVDGYSNERAINSLGLSYGYENKVDSFLVFDLSLKRLMSFNRGELAIKVYASNIFDESAPKLYDAPDFSFDTRVHDPRGRILGINFEYTH
;
A
#
# COMPACT_ATOMS: atom_id res chain seq x y z
N ASN A 1 -17.32 -1.37 -13.72
CA ASN A 1 -16.09 -1.19 -14.52
C ASN A 1 -15.36 0.06 -14.06
N HIS A 2 -14.04 -0.02 -14.01
CA HIS A 2 -13.16 1.12 -13.77
C HIS A 2 -12.30 1.29 -15.02
N SER A 3 -12.31 2.50 -15.59
CA SER A 3 -11.51 2.84 -16.78
C SER A 3 -10.64 4.05 -16.44
N ASN A 4 -9.37 3.98 -16.79
CA ASN A 4 -8.40 5.03 -16.56
C ASN A 4 -7.64 5.33 -17.85
N TYR A 5 -8.01 6.44 -18.49
CA TYR A 5 -7.32 6.96 -19.66
C TYR A 5 -6.21 7.91 -19.22
N HIS A 6 -5.00 7.62 -19.65
CA HIS A 6 -3.83 8.45 -19.40
C HIS A 6 -3.34 9.10 -20.70
N TYR A 7 -3.15 10.39 -20.62
CA TYR A 7 -2.41 11.18 -21.61
C TYR A 7 -1.34 11.95 -20.83
N ARG A 8 -0.08 11.54 -21.00
CA ARG A 8 1.07 12.20 -20.35
C ARG A 8 2.02 12.70 -21.41
N PRO A 9 2.16 14.06 -21.60
CA PRO A 9 3.12 14.62 -22.53
C PRO A 9 4.53 14.16 -22.22
N ASP A 10 5.30 13.86 -23.26
CA ASP A 10 6.70 13.48 -23.20
C ASP A 10 7.41 13.84 -24.51
N ILE A 11 8.69 13.55 -24.59
CA ILE A 11 9.52 13.73 -25.76
C ILE A 11 9.70 12.37 -26.45
N ILE A 12 9.59 12.34 -27.80
CA ILE A 12 9.91 11.15 -28.60
C ILE A 12 11.43 10.97 -28.59
N ASP A 13 11.91 9.93 -27.93
CA ASP A 13 13.36 9.73 -27.65
C ASP A 13 14.18 9.63 -28.94
N SER A 14 13.76 8.83 -29.91
CA SER A 14 14.45 8.66 -31.18
C SER A 14 14.57 9.98 -31.96
N LYS A 15 13.50 10.77 -32.01
CA LYS A 15 13.49 12.07 -32.71
C LYS A 15 14.31 13.15 -31.98
N PHE A 16 14.30 13.10 -30.65
CA PHE A 16 15.12 14.00 -29.85
C PHE A 16 16.61 13.72 -30.07
N LEU A 17 17.04 12.46 -30.00
CA LEU A 17 18.41 12.04 -30.29
C LEU A 17 18.85 12.37 -31.74
N GLU A 18 17.94 12.22 -32.69
CA GLU A 18 18.17 12.66 -34.07
C GLU A 18 18.37 14.18 -34.16
N SER A 19 17.51 14.96 -33.48
CA SER A 19 17.59 16.42 -33.48
C SER A 19 18.87 16.97 -32.87
N LEU A 20 19.47 16.26 -31.91
CA LEU A 20 20.78 16.61 -31.36
C LEU A 20 21.92 16.45 -32.39
N LYS A 21 21.76 15.53 -33.34
CA LYS A 21 22.74 15.27 -34.43
C LYS A 21 22.48 16.10 -35.67
N GLY A 22 21.32 16.74 -35.73
CA GLY A 22 20.80 17.46 -36.89
C GLY A 22 19.78 16.64 -37.66
N THR A 23 18.61 17.22 -37.90
CA THR A 23 17.48 16.58 -38.61
C THR A 23 16.86 17.49 -39.63
N SER A 24 16.39 16.93 -40.73
CA SER A 24 15.45 17.58 -41.68
C SER A 24 14.00 17.38 -41.25
N MET A 25 13.73 16.83 -40.09
CA MET A 25 12.39 16.48 -39.59
C MET A 25 11.62 15.53 -40.51
N GLY A 26 12.34 14.72 -41.31
CA GLY A 26 11.76 13.79 -42.28
C GLY A 26 11.25 14.46 -43.57
N ILE A 27 11.54 15.73 -43.77
CA ILE A 27 11.16 16.47 -44.99
C ILE A 27 12.25 16.29 -46.07
N THR A 28 11.90 15.71 -47.20
CA THR A 28 12.86 15.53 -48.32
C THR A 28 13.34 16.89 -48.83
N GLY A 29 14.67 17.12 -48.79
CA GLY A 29 15.28 18.38 -49.18
C GLY A 29 15.10 19.52 -48.19
N GLY A 30 14.66 19.24 -46.97
CA GLY A 30 14.56 20.21 -45.87
C GLY A 30 15.92 20.62 -45.31
N ASP A 31 15.98 21.81 -44.73
CA ASP A 31 17.16 22.30 -44.05
C ASP A 31 17.47 21.46 -42.82
N ILE A 32 18.76 21.25 -42.57
CA ILE A 32 19.20 20.54 -41.35
C ILE A 32 19.15 21.51 -40.16
N VAL A 33 18.34 21.18 -39.17
CA VAL A 33 18.21 21.93 -37.92
C VAL A 33 18.69 21.09 -36.75
N PHE A 34 19.20 21.77 -35.72
CA PHE A 34 19.73 21.15 -34.52
C PHE A 34 18.93 21.59 -33.28
N TRP A 35 18.71 20.69 -32.36
CA TRP A 35 18.15 21.03 -31.05
C TRP A 35 19.17 21.85 -30.24
N ASN A 36 18.77 23.04 -29.81
CA ASN A 36 19.61 23.87 -28.92
C ASN A 36 19.28 23.53 -27.47
N ILE A 37 20.22 22.87 -26.78
CA ILE A 37 20.12 22.49 -25.37
C ILE A 37 20.45 23.64 -24.40
N PHE A 38 21.15 24.68 -24.89
CA PHE A 38 21.60 25.80 -24.06
C PHE A 38 20.61 26.97 -24.04
N ASP A 39 19.86 27.13 -25.12
CA ASP A 39 18.86 28.19 -25.25
C ASP A 39 17.59 27.63 -25.92
N SER A 40 16.60 27.29 -25.10
CA SER A 40 15.33 26.70 -25.57
C SER A 40 14.53 27.64 -26.46
N SER A 41 14.73 28.97 -26.38
CA SER A 41 14.02 29.97 -27.19
C SER A 41 14.41 29.92 -28.67
N GLN A 42 15.53 29.33 -29.00
CA GLN A 42 16.02 29.14 -30.35
C GLN A 42 15.46 27.91 -31.07
N ASN A 43 14.80 27.01 -30.33
CA ASN A 43 14.12 25.88 -30.96
C ASN A 43 12.81 26.33 -31.59
N THR A 44 12.67 26.09 -32.90
CA THR A 44 11.46 26.47 -33.64
C THR A 44 10.26 25.64 -33.17
N LYS A 45 9.05 26.16 -33.39
CA LYS A 45 7.81 25.42 -33.08
C LYS A 45 7.72 24.11 -33.86
N GLU A 46 8.20 24.07 -35.06
CA GLU A 46 8.25 22.88 -35.92
C GLU A 46 9.14 21.83 -35.33
N LEU A 47 10.33 22.20 -34.82
CA LEU A 47 11.27 21.30 -34.16
C LEU A 47 10.72 20.79 -32.84
N ILE A 48 10.12 21.67 -32.02
CA ILE A 48 9.45 21.29 -30.78
C ILE A 48 8.31 20.29 -31.05
N ASN A 49 7.46 20.56 -32.06
CA ASN A 49 6.38 19.66 -32.43
C ASN A 49 6.90 18.31 -32.95
N TYR A 50 8.03 18.32 -33.67
CA TYR A 50 8.66 17.11 -34.20
C TYR A 50 9.08 16.15 -33.11
N VAL A 51 9.68 16.66 -32.05
CA VAL A 51 10.14 15.85 -30.90
C VAL A 51 9.05 15.60 -29.85
N SER A 52 7.95 16.35 -29.90
CA SER A 52 6.87 16.20 -28.92
C SER A 52 6.10 14.89 -29.12
N GLY A 53 5.86 14.19 -28.04
CA GLY A 53 5.06 12.99 -27.97
C GLY A 53 4.22 12.94 -26.72
N ALA A 54 3.57 11.82 -26.50
CA ALA A 54 2.86 11.54 -25.25
C ALA A 54 2.73 10.04 -25.02
N GLU A 55 2.75 9.62 -23.77
CA GLU A 55 2.21 8.32 -23.40
C GLU A 55 0.69 8.37 -23.49
N ILE A 56 0.14 7.47 -24.27
CA ILE A 56 -1.30 7.25 -24.36
C ILE A 56 -1.56 5.80 -23.95
N SER A 57 -2.29 5.63 -22.86
CA SER A 57 -2.73 4.30 -22.41
C SER A 57 -4.16 4.34 -21.90
N ASN A 58 -4.87 3.25 -22.09
CA ASN A 58 -6.19 3.00 -21.49
C ASN A 58 -6.14 1.70 -20.72
N LYS A 59 -6.40 1.77 -19.40
CA LYS A 59 -6.41 0.61 -18.52
C LYS A 59 -7.82 0.43 -17.96
N GLU A 60 -8.46 -0.67 -18.31
CA GLU A 60 -9.82 -0.99 -17.90
C GLU A 60 -9.82 -2.27 -17.08
N ALA A 61 -10.45 -2.23 -15.91
CA ALA A 61 -10.73 -3.38 -15.08
C ALA A 61 -12.24 -3.53 -14.90
N GLY A 62 -12.77 -4.71 -15.18
CA GLY A 62 -14.17 -5.08 -15.03
C GLY A 62 -14.34 -6.13 -13.94
N LEU A 63 -15.40 -5.99 -13.15
CA LEU A 63 -15.88 -7.01 -12.24
C LEU A 63 -17.41 -7.13 -12.39
N GLU A 64 -17.86 -8.32 -12.74
CA GLU A 64 -19.27 -8.72 -12.70
C GLU A 64 -19.43 -9.71 -11.56
N SER A 65 -20.39 -9.49 -10.65
CA SER A 65 -20.66 -10.36 -9.51
C SER A 65 -22.15 -10.64 -9.37
N ILE A 66 -22.48 -11.92 -9.13
CA ILE A 66 -23.83 -12.37 -8.76
C ILE A 66 -23.69 -13.13 -7.45
N ASP A 67 -24.36 -12.64 -6.41
CA ASP A 67 -24.39 -13.22 -5.08
C ASP A 67 -25.78 -13.74 -4.75
N LEU A 68 -25.88 -15.01 -4.38
CA LEU A 68 -27.08 -15.65 -3.88
C LEU A 68 -26.87 -16.04 -2.42
N ILE A 69 -27.57 -15.37 -1.50
CA ILE A 69 -27.41 -15.58 -0.06
C ILE A 69 -28.73 -15.98 0.55
N PHE A 70 -28.72 -17.12 1.24
CA PHE A 70 -29.85 -17.66 1.98
C PHE A 70 -29.56 -17.62 3.47
N ARG A 71 -30.54 -17.24 4.26
CA ARG A 71 -30.45 -17.20 5.72
C ARG A 71 -31.64 -17.92 6.32
N SER A 72 -31.40 -18.73 7.32
CA SER A 72 -32.42 -19.49 8.03
C SER A 72 -32.10 -19.60 9.51
N ILE A 73 -33.13 -19.76 10.32
CA ILE A 73 -33.01 -20.19 11.72
C ILE A 73 -33.47 -21.64 11.75
N PHE A 74 -32.56 -22.54 12.12
CA PHE A 74 -32.79 -23.96 12.17
C PHE A 74 -32.78 -24.43 13.65
N TRP A 75 -33.75 -25.23 14.09
CA TRP A 75 -33.89 -25.68 15.48
C TRP A 75 -33.67 -24.52 16.49
N THR A 76 -34.58 -23.54 16.47
CA THR A 76 -34.67 -22.41 17.43
C THR A 76 -33.39 -21.67 17.80
N ASP A 77 -32.23 -22.31 17.77
CA ASP A 77 -30.96 -21.79 18.34
C ASP A 77 -29.81 -21.67 17.33
N TYR A 78 -29.94 -22.25 16.11
CA TYR A 78 -28.90 -22.17 15.10
C TYR A 78 -29.28 -21.15 14.03
N LYS A 79 -28.44 -20.15 13.85
CA LYS A 79 -28.51 -19.26 12.68
C LYS A 79 -27.59 -19.80 11.60
N ILE A 80 -28.13 -20.05 10.44
CA ILE A 80 -27.39 -20.59 9.30
C ILE A 80 -27.48 -19.60 8.16
N ALA A 81 -26.36 -19.29 7.56
CA ALA A 81 -26.27 -18.62 6.27
C ALA A 81 -25.49 -19.51 5.30
N TYR A 82 -25.94 -19.57 4.05
CA TYR A 82 -25.19 -20.22 2.97
C TYR A 82 -25.43 -19.49 1.67
N GLY A 83 -24.50 -19.61 0.75
CA GLY A 83 -24.67 -18.91 -0.51
C GLY A 83 -23.69 -19.35 -1.57
N PHE A 84 -23.93 -18.76 -2.76
CA PHE A 84 -23.12 -18.96 -3.94
C PHE A 84 -22.75 -17.61 -4.53
N GLN A 85 -21.55 -17.52 -5.08
CA GLN A 85 -21.04 -16.32 -5.72
C GLN A 85 -20.45 -16.69 -7.07
N PHE A 86 -20.78 -15.91 -8.09
CA PHE A 86 -20.25 -16.05 -9.44
C PHE A 86 -19.61 -14.73 -9.83
N ASN A 87 -18.32 -14.74 -10.12
CA ASN A 87 -17.56 -13.56 -10.50
C ASN A 87 -16.92 -13.73 -11.87
N LYS A 88 -16.91 -12.65 -12.64
CA LYS A 88 -16.13 -12.51 -13.86
C LYS A 88 -15.27 -11.27 -13.72
N GLU A 89 -13.97 -11.41 -13.92
CA GLU A 89 -12.97 -10.35 -13.92
C GLU A 89 -12.42 -10.19 -15.34
N ASP A 90 -12.33 -8.95 -15.81
CA ASP A 90 -11.75 -8.60 -17.11
C ASP A 90 -10.65 -7.56 -16.88
N LEU A 91 -9.53 -7.69 -17.59
CA LEU A 91 -8.44 -6.71 -17.62
C LEU A 91 -8.07 -6.42 -19.06
N ASN A 92 -8.29 -5.16 -19.47
CA ASN A 92 -7.90 -4.66 -20.79
C ASN A 92 -6.91 -3.52 -20.59
N ILE A 93 -5.72 -3.66 -21.12
CA ILE A 93 -4.68 -2.62 -21.13
C ILE A 93 -4.28 -2.39 -22.57
N PHE A 94 -4.38 -1.14 -22.96
CA PHE A 94 -3.96 -0.68 -24.28
C PHE A 94 -2.90 0.40 -24.14
N TYR A 95 -1.84 0.29 -24.89
CA TYR A 95 -0.83 1.32 -25.11
C TYR A 95 -0.76 1.66 -26.58
N SER A 96 -0.65 2.96 -26.91
CA SER A 96 -0.39 3.41 -28.28
C SER A 96 0.99 2.93 -28.77
N ASP A 97 1.24 2.99 -30.07
CA ASP A 97 2.50 2.50 -30.65
C ASP A 97 3.76 3.18 -30.09
N LEU A 98 3.67 4.47 -29.74
CA LEU A 98 4.76 5.20 -29.07
C LEU A 98 4.98 4.76 -27.62
N SER A 99 3.91 4.32 -26.98
CA SER A 99 3.89 3.98 -25.56
C SER A 99 4.06 2.48 -25.29
N ARG A 100 4.07 1.66 -26.35
CA ARG A 100 4.16 0.21 -26.20
C ARG A 100 5.60 -0.24 -26.05
N ALA A 101 5.83 -1.07 -25.02
CA ALA A 101 7.05 -1.81 -24.82
C ALA A 101 6.85 -3.28 -25.23
N ASP A 102 7.89 -3.91 -25.82
CA ASP A 102 7.89 -5.30 -26.18
C ASP A 102 8.87 -6.08 -25.28
N PHE A 103 8.48 -7.29 -24.92
CA PHE A 103 9.22 -8.17 -24.02
C PHE A 103 9.41 -9.53 -24.68
N ASP A 104 10.53 -10.20 -24.40
CA ASP A 104 10.74 -11.58 -24.80
C ASP A 104 9.94 -12.56 -23.91
N ILE A 105 10.06 -13.86 -24.20
CA ILE A 105 9.38 -14.93 -23.46
C ILE A 105 9.84 -15.03 -21.99
N ASN A 106 11.03 -14.53 -21.67
CA ASN A 106 11.59 -14.51 -20.32
C ASN A 106 11.27 -13.19 -19.60
N GLY A 107 10.54 -12.27 -20.25
CA GLY A 107 10.20 -10.98 -19.72
C GLY A 107 11.29 -9.91 -19.86
N LYS A 108 12.37 -10.18 -20.59
CA LYS A 108 13.40 -9.19 -20.89
C LYS A 108 12.87 -8.17 -21.89
N ILE A 109 13.15 -6.90 -21.67
CA ILE A 109 12.76 -5.81 -22.57
C ILE A 109 13.50 -5.98 -23.91
N ILE A 110 12.74 -6.17 -24.99
CA ILE A 110 13.24 -6.16 -26.38
C ILE A 110 13.22 -4.74 -26.91
N LYS A 111 12.14 -4.00 -26.63
CA LYS A 111 11.91 -2.63 -27.06
C LYS A 111 11.20 -1.86 -25.95
N THR A 112 11.70 -0.69 -25.60
CA THR A 112 11.00 0.27 -24.73
C THR A 112 10.04 1.11 -25.56
N ALA A 113 9.12 1.81 -24.88
CA ALA A 113 8.41 2.93 -25.48
C ALA A 113 9.44 3.94 -26.06
N ASP A 114 9.10 4.54 -27.20
CA ASP A 114 9.93 5.58 -27.81
C ASP A 114 9.63 6.95 -27.17
N LEU A 115 9.80 6.99 -25.84
CA LEU A 115 9.54 8.15 -24.98
C LEU A 115 10.72 8.34 -24.03
N PHE A 116 11.06 9.61 -23.74
CA PHE A 116 12.26 9.96 -23.00
C PHE A 116 12.15 9.61 -21.51
N PHE A 117 11.06 10.01 -20.85
CA PHE A 117 10.81 9.77 -19.43
C PHE A 117 9.93 8.56 -19.15
N LEU A 118 9.00 8.25 -20.06
CA LEU A 118 7.99 7.24 -19.84
C LEU A 118 8.36 5.93 -20.55
N GLY A 119 8.44 4.85 -19.80
CA GLY A 119 8.88 3.57 -20.35
C GLY A 119 7.78 2.75 -21.03
N GLY A 120 6.52 3.10 -20.79
CA GLY A 120 5.36 2.40 -21.36
C GLY A 120 5.12 1.01 -20.76
N GLY A 121 4.39 0.19 -21.53
CA GLY A 121 4.05 -1.17 -21.13
C GLY A 121 3.52 -2.00 -22.29
N ARG A 122 3.01 -3.20 -21.99
CA ARG A 122 2.44 -4.09 -23.02
C ARG A 122 0.91 -4.09 -22.98
N ASN A 123 0.31 -4.36 -24.14
CA ASN A 123 -1.13 -4.60 -24.23
C ASN A 123 -1.52 -5.92 -23.56
N VAL A 124 -2.66 -5.91 -22.84
CA VAL A 124 -3.22 -7.05 -22.14
C VAL A 124 -4.72 -7.14 -22.40
N TYR A 125 -5.22 -8.34 -22.68
CA TYR A 125 -6.65 -8.61 -22.89
C TYR A 125 -6.95 -9.96 -22.24
N GLU A 126 -7.30 -9.95 -20.95
CA GLU A 126 -7.47 -11.18 -20.16
C GLU A 126 -8.80 -11.17 -19.41
N SER A 127 -9.34 -12.37 -19.20
CA SER A 127 -10.61 -12.57 -18.49
C SER A 127 -10.51 -13.82 -17.62
N ARG A 128 -11.10 -13.75 -16.42
CA ARG A 128 -11.15 -14.87 -15.47
C ARG A 128 -12.54 -14.99 -14.86
N ARG A 129 -13.02 -16.26 -14.71
CA ARG A 129 -14.25 -16.58 -13.99
C ARG A 129 -13.92 -17.28 -12.68
N LYS A 130 -14.72 -16.99 -11.64
CA LYS A 130 -14.59 -17.58 -10.32
C LYS A 130 -15.97 -17.98 -9.82
N HIS A 131 -16.03 -19.10 -9.12
CA HIS A 131 -17.22 -19.62 -8.47
C HIS A 131 -16.92 -19.87 -7.00
N ALA A 132 -17.80 -19.47 -6.12
CA ALA A 132 -17.65 -19.75 -4.70
C ALA A 132 -18.96 -20.26 -4.10
N SER A 133 -18.82 -21.14 -3.11
CA SER A 133 -19.89 -21.51 -2.19
C SER A 133 -19.43 -21.31 -0.75
N PHE A 134 -20.30 -20.87 0.12
CA PHE A 134 -19.97 -20.63 1.51
C PHE A 134 -21.13 -20.97 2.43
N PHE A 135 -20.76 -21.25 3.68
CA PHE A 135 -21.71 -21.42 4.77
C PHE A 135 -21.19 -20.78 6.05
N GLU A 136 -22.12 -20.39 6.92
CA GLU A 136 -21.84 -19.92 8.28
C GLU A 136 -22.92 -20.47 9.22
N ILE A 137 -22.50 -20.96 10.37
CA ILE A 137 -23.36 -21.48 11.44
C ILE A 137 -22.99 -20.76 12.73
N GLU A 138 -23.97 -20.11 13.36
CA GLU A 138 -23.84 -19.48 14.67
C GLU A 138 -24.76 -20.16 15.65
N LYS A 139 -24.23 -20.44 16.85
CA LYS A 139 -25.02 -20.92 17.99
C LYS A 139 -24.60 -20.20 19.27
N LYS A 140 -25.61 -19.75 20.03
CA LYS A 140 -25.43 -19.22 21.38
C LYS A 140 -25.91 -20.26 22.38
N TYR A 141 -25.03 -20.63 23.30
CA TYR A 141 -25.33 -21.60 24.34
C TYR A 141 -25.74 -20.89 25.65
N PRO A 142 -26.62 -21.54 26.49
CA PRO A 142 -27.04 -20.94 27.77
C PRO A 142 -25.90 -20.61 28.74
N ASN A 143 -24.74 -21.27 28.60
CA ASN A 143 -23.57 -21.09 29.46
C ASN A 143 -22.70 -19.91 29.04
N ASN A 144 -23.25 -18.89 28.38
CA ASN A 144 -22.52 -17.69 27.92
C ASN A 144 -21.41 -18.01 26.91
N ILE A 145 -21.59 -19.05 26.13
CA ILE A 145 -20.68 -19.42 25.04
C ILE A 145 -21.39 -19.13 23.71
N ASP A 146 -20.74 -18.31 22.89
CA ASP A 146 -21.11 -18.10 21.50
C ASP A 146 -20.13 -18.87 20.60
N PHE A 147 -20.63 -19.72 19.75
CA PHE A 147 -19.85 -20.50 18.80
C PHE A 147 -20.22 -20.09 17.37
N ARG A 148 -19.20 -19.95 16.52
CA ARG A 148 -19.39 -19.70 15.09
C ARG A 148 -18.42 -20.57 14.29
N MET A 149 -18.96 -21.23 13.26
CA MET A 149 -18.21 -21.98 12.26
C MET A 149 -18.59 -21.46 10.88
N ALA A 150 -17.60 -21.24 10.04
CA ALA A 150 -17.80 -20.87 8.63
C ALA A 150 -16.85 -21.65 7.74
N GLY A 151 -17.22 -21.78 6.47
CA GLY A 151 -16.36 -22.33 5.44
C GLY A 151 -16.70 -21.72 4.09
N ARG A 152 -15.68 -21.49 3.29
CA ARG A 152 -15.81 -21.01 1.92
C ARG A 152 -14.98 -21.91 1.01
N TYR A 153 -15.62 -22.43 -0.02
CA TYR A 153 -14.96 -23.07 -1.14
C TYR A 153 -14.98 -22.15 -2.33
N GLU A 154 -13.86 -21.99 -3.00
CA GLU A 154 -13.73 -21.16 -4.19
C GLU A 154 -12.97 -21.90 -5.27
N ASP A 155 -13.52 -21.89 -6.50
CA ASP A 155 -12.95 -22.45 -7.71
C ASP A 155 -12.74 -21.32 -8.72
N PHE A 156 -11.53 -21.24 -9.26
CA PHE A 156 -11.13 -20.21 -10.22
C PHE A 156 -10.48 -20.82 -11.50
N GLY A 157 -10.84 -22.04 -11.78
CA GLY A 157 -10.52 -22.76 -13.01
C GLY A 157 -9.37 -23.76 -12.85
N ASN A 158 -8.14 -23.29 -12.74
CA ASN A 158 -6.97 -24.17 -12.61
C ASN A 158 -6.65 -24.55 -11.16
N ASP A 159 -7.26 -23.84 -10.19
CA ASP A 159 -6.99 -24.00 -8.78
C ASP A 159 -8.28 -23.83 -7.95
N SER A 160 -8.27 -24.32 -6.72
CA SER A 160 -9.39 -24.15 -5.78
C SER A 160 -8.86 -24.00 -4.34
N SER A 161 -9.67 -23.38 -3.48
CA SER A 161 -9.36 -23.28 -2.05
C SER A 161 -10.58 -23.62 -1.21
N PHE A 162 -10.34 -24.17 -0.01
CA PHE A 162 -11.34 -24.29 1.03
C PHE A 162 -10.82 -23.64 2.32
N ASP A 163 -11.57 -22.63 2.79
CA ASP A 163 -11.16 -21.77 3.90
C ASP A 163 -12.15 -21.89 5.07
N PRO A 164 -11.84 -22.74 6.07
CA PRO A 164 -12.60 -22.85 7.29
C PRO A 164 -12.27 -21.72 8.27
N LYS A 165 -13.27 -21.38 9.09
CA LYS A 165 -13.13 -20.50 10.26
C LYS A 165 -13.89 -21.06 11.44
N LEU A 166 -13.23 -21.08 12.60
CA LEU A 166 -13.83 -21.38 13.90
C LEU A 166 -13.62 -20.20 14.83
N SER A 167 -14.66 -19.83 15.57
CA SER A 167 -14.54 -18.79 16.60
C SER A 167 -15.43 -19.10 17.81
N PHE A 168 -14.91 -18.73 18.98
CA PHE A 168 -15.55 -18.87 20.26
C PHE A 168 -15.50 -17.55 21.02
N ILE A 169 -16.61 -17.23 21.68
CA ILE A 169 -16.66 -16.16 22.68
C ILE A 169 -17.21 -16.81 23.96
N TYR A 170 -16.49 -16.67 25.06
CA TYR A 170 -16.90 -17.10 26.37
C TYR A 170 -17.03 -15.90 27.30
N LYS A 171 -18.18 -15.76 27.96
CA LYS A 171 -18.49 -14.66 28.88
C LYS A 171 -18.65 -15.22 30.30
N PRO A 172 -17.54 -15.43 31.05
CA PRO A 172 -17.60 -15.96 32.40
C PRO A 172 -18.42 -15.07 33.35
N THR A 173 -18.42 -13.76 33.11
CA THR A 173 -19.24 -12.76 33.80
C THR A 173 -19.81 -11.75 32.80
N LYS A 174 -20.68 -10.85 33.29
CA LYS A 174 -21.21 -9.76 32.47
C LYS A 174 -20.13 -8.76 32.03
N ASN A 175 -19.01 -8.75 32.74
CA ASN A 175 -17.93 -7.77 32.59
C ASN A 175 -16.71 -8.33 31.89
N ILE A 176 -16.65 -9.63 31.65
CA ILE A 176 -15.47 -10.29 31.05
C ILE A 176 -15.92 -11.11 29.85
N SER A 177 -15.29 -10.88 28.70
CA SER A 177 -15.45 -11.70 27.51
C SER A 177 -14.07 -12.16 27.03
N ILE A 178 -13.92 -13.46 26.79
CA ILE A 178 -12.74 -14.06 26.19
C ILE A 178 -13.14 -14.51 24.80
N ARG A 179 -12.39 -14.10 23.78
CA ARG A 179 -12.62 -14.48 22.38
C ARG A 179 -11.43 -15.18 21.79
N THR A 180 -11.67 -16.17 20.97
CA THR A 180 -10.63 -16.81 20.16
C THR A 180 -11.16 -17.18 18.81
N SER A 181 -10.29 -17.12 17.81
CA SER A 181 -10.62 -17.59 16.48
C SER A 181 -9.41 -18.16 15.78
N LYS A 182 -9.67 -19.14 14.89
CA LYS A 182 -8.67 -19.66 13.95
C LYS A 182 -9.35 -19.81 12.60
N SER A 183 -8.69 -19.32 11.56
CA SER A 183 -9.18 -19.40 10.18
C SER A 183 -8.05 -19.58 9.21
N SER A 184 -8.31 -20.24 8.07
CA SER A 184 -7.51 -20.04 6.87
C SER A 184 -8.12 -18.93 6.01
N SER A 185 -7.33 -18.40 5.13
CA SER A 185 -7.76 -17.55 4.03
C SER A 185 -6.79 -17.65 2.87
N PHE A 186 -7.25 -17.30 1.68
CA PHE A 186 -6.39 -17.24 0.51
C PHE A 186 -6.60 -15.93 -0.25
N SER A 187 -5.63 -15.58 -1.07
CA SER A 187 -5.69 -14.43 -1.97
C SER A 187 -5.17 -14.82 -3.34
N MET A 188 -6.04 -14.73 -4.33
CA MET A 188 -5.67 -14.93 -5.73
C MET A 188 -4.71 -13.84 -6.20
N PRO A 189 -3.74 -14.15 -7.08
CA PRO A 189 -3.03 -13.14 -7.82
C PRO A 189 -4.04 -12.27 -8.58
N SER A 190 -3.86 -10.95 -8.53
CA SER A 190 -4.67 -10.07 -9.37
C SER A 190 -4.31 -10.26 -10.85
N MET A 191 -5.25 -9.95 -11.75
CA MET A 191 -5.00 -10.00 -13.18
C MET A 191 -3.80 -9.13 -13.58
N ALA A 192 -3.62 -7.98 -12.91
CA ALA A 192 -2.47 -7.11 -13.13
C ALA A 192 -1.15 -7.75 -12.70
N GLN A 193 -1.11 -8.42 -11.53
CA GLN A 193 0.09 -9.14 -11.08
C GLN A 193 0.48 -10.29 -12.01
N MET A 194 -0.49 -10.88 -12.68
CA MET A 194 -0.23 -11.99 -13.61
C MET A 194 0.18 -11.50 -15.01
N PHE A 195 -0.44 -10.45 -15.52
CA PHE A 195 -0.39 -10.14 -16.95
C PHE A 195 0.11 -8.75 -17.30
N SER A 196 0.05 -7.74 -16.40
CA SER A 196 0.54 -6.40 -16.73
C SER A 196 2.06 -6.34 -16.75
N SER A 197 2.59 -5.40 -17.53
CA SER A 197 4.00 -5.07 -17.50
C SER A 197 4.13 -3.57 -17.73
N ASP A 198 4.78 -2.91 -16.79
CA ASP A 198 4.99 -1.47 -16.81
C ASP A 198 6.49 -1.16 -16.65
N ILE A 199 6.97 -0.13 -17.34
CA ILE A 199 8.34 0.36 -17.22
C ILE A 199 8.29 1.77 -16.64
N ASN A 200 8.94 1.96 -15.51
CA ASN A 200 9.08 3.24 -14.84
C ASN A 200 10.54 3.65 -14.75
N LEU A 201 10.82 4.93 -14.59
CA LEU A 201 12.14 5.42 -14.23
C LEU A 201 12.28 5.45 -12.71
N GLY A 202 13.43 5.02 -12.21
CA GLY A 202 13.74 5.07 -10.79
C GLY A 202 15.23 5.02 -10.54
N SER A 203 15.66 5.55 -9.39
CA SER A 203 17.05 5.50 -8.97
C SER A 203 17.34 4.18 -8.26
N VAL A 204 18.46 3.56 -8.60
CA VAL A 204 19.02 2.40 -7.88
C VAL A 204 20.51 2.66 -7.64
N ARG A 205 21.03 2.17 -6.51
CA ARG A 205 22.43 2.36 -6.15
C ARG A 205 23.28 1.28 -6.80
N ASP A 206 24.14 1.69 -7.72
CA ASP A 206 25.07 0.81 -8.43
C ASP A 206 26.44 0.71 -7.71
N TYR A 207 27.33 -0.06 -8.27
CA TYR A 207 28.73 -0.14 -7.86
C TYR A 207 29.40 1.24 -7.80
N GLY A 208 30.32 1.40 -6.87
CA GLY A 208 31.01 2.67 -6.70
C GLY A 208 30.19 3.76 -6.01
N GLY A 209 28.93 3.47 -5.66
CA GLY A 209 28.09 4.36 -4.86
C GLY A 209 27.34 5.43 -5.65
N ASN A 210 27.38 5.41 -6.98
CA ASN A 210 26.51 6.23 -7.82
C ASN A 210 25.08 5.68 -7.81
N SER A 211 24.10 6.55 -8.02
CA SER A 211 22.68 6.20 -8.04
C SER A 211 22.07 6.67 -9.36
N PRO A 212 22.31 5.96 -10.48
CA PRO A 212 21.77 6.35 -11.77
C PRO A 212 20.26 6.24 -11.80
N PHE A 213 19.64 7.08 -12.62
CA PHE A 213 18.22 6.98 -12.96
C PHE A 213 18.08 5.99 -14.11
N VAL A 214 17.42 4.86 -13.87
CA VAL A 214 17.35 3.75 -14.81
C VAL A 214 15.91 3.30 -15.07
N ARG A 215 15.68 2.62 -16.19
CA ARG A 215 14.40 1.99 -16.48
C ARG A 215 14.21 0.76 -15.59
N GLN A 216 13.17 0.78 -14.79
CA GLN A 216 12.75 -0.34 -13.96
C GLN A 216 11.51 -0.98 -14.58
N ALA A 217 11.69 -2.15 -15.19
CA ALA A 217 10.57 -2.92 -15.73
C ALA A 217 10.02 -3.84 -14.65
N GLN A 218 8.75 -3.72 -14.37
CA GLN A 218 8.02 -4.65 -13.53
C GLN A 218 7.11 -5.50 -14.40
N ILE A 219 7.34 -6.83 -14.40
CA ILE A 219 6.68 -7.78 -15.30
C ILE A 219 5.72 -8.66 -14.54
N GLY A 220 4.51 -8.82 -15.05
CA GLY A 220 3.54 -9.77 -14.53
C GLY A 220 4.02 -11.21 -14.70
N ASN A 221 3.61 -12.08 -13.77
CA ASN A 221 3.97 -13.48 -13.75
C ASN A 221 2.70 -14.37 -13.80
N PRO A 222 2.39 -14.99 -14.96
CA PRO A 222 1.21 -15.83 -15.10
C PRO A 222 1.28 -17.15 -14.29
N ASN A 223 2.45 -17.50 -13.75
CA ASN A 223 2.68 -18.72 -12.97
C ASN A 223 2.49 -18.52 -11.47
N LEU A 224 2.02 -17.35 -11.04
CA LEU A 224 1.74 -17.07 -9.63
C LEU A 224 0.69 -18.02 -9.08
N LYS A 225 0.99 -18.56 -7.90
CA LYS A 225 0.05 -19.35 -7.09
C LYS A 225 -0.75 -18.44 -6.17
N PRO A 226 -1.94 -18.86 -5.72
CA PRO A 226 -2.65 -18.18 -4.65
C PRO A 226 -1.81 -18.13 -3.37
N ALA A 227 -1.78 -16.96 -2.74
CA ALA A 227 -1.25 -16.83 -1.38
C ALA A 227 -2.27 -17.41 -0.39
N THR A 228 -1.80 -18.16 0.59
CA THR A 228 -2.64 -18.73 1.65
C THR A 228 -2.18 -18.22 3.02
N SER A 229 -3.09 -18.16 4.00
CA SER A 229 -2.72 -17.82 5.36
C SER A 229 -3.50 -18.60 6.41
N ILE A 230 -2.88 -18.77 7.58
CA ILE A 230 -3.54 -19.23 8.80
C ILE A 230 -3.52 -18.07 9.79
N ASN A 231 -4.71 -17.65 10.21
CA ASN A 231 -4.90 -16.54 11.13
C ASN A 231 -5.36 -17.08 12.49
N THR A 232 -4.71 -16.67 13.57
CA THR A 232 -5.08 -17.00 14.94
C THR A 232 -5.23 -15.72 15.75
N ASN A 233 -6.32 -15.63 16.53
CA ASN A 233 -6.55 -14.51 17.43
C ASN A 233 -7.03 -15.04 18.78
N ILE A 234 -6.51 -14.44 19.87
CA ILE A 234 -6.98 -14.65 21.24
C ILE A 234 -7.08 -13.28 21.90
N GLY A 235 -8.26 -12.93 22.39
CA GLY A 235 -8.50 -11.62 23.01
C GLY A 235 -9.30 -11.71 24.28
N ILE A 236 -9.13 -10.69 25.11
CA ILE A 236 -9.93 -10.45 26.31
C ILE A 236 -10.57 -9.06 26.22
N ILE A 237 -11.84 -8.98 26.61
CA ILE A 237 -12.58 -7.73 26.74
C ILE A 237 -13.03 -7.61 28.20
N LEU A 238 -12.72 -6.48 28.79
CA LEU A 238 -13.14 -6.13 30.14
C LEU A 238 -14.06 -4.91 30.07
N ASP A 239 -15.30 -5.11 30.50
CA ASP A 239 -16.32 -4.07 30.50
C ASP A 239 -16.62 -3.62 31.93
N SER A 240 -16.73 -2.33 32.12
CA SER A 240 -17.26 -1.73 33.34
C SER A 240 -18.42 -0.76 32.96
N ALA A 241 -19.01 -0.11 33.96
CA ALA A 241 -20.11 0.83 33.70
C ALA A 241 -19.71 1.96 32.73
N ASN A 242 -18.46 2.43 32.79
CA ASN A 242 -17.99 3.59 32.05
C ASN A 242 -16.81 3.29 31.14
N SER A 243 -16.26 2.08 31.13
CA SER A 243 -15.03 1.78 30.41
C SER A 243 -15.04 0.39 29.80
N THR A 244 -14.48 0.29 28.61
CA THR A 244 -14.19 -0.99 27.93
C THR A 244 -12.71 -1.02 27.56
N ILE A 245 -12.04 -2.11 27.88
CA ILE A 245 -10.69 -2.41 27.39
C ILE A 245 -10.70 -3.75 26.65
N SER A 246 -10.11 -3.80 25.46
CA SER A 246 -9.81 -5.05 24.77
C SER A 246 -8.32 -5.17 24.48
N ILE A 247 -7.82 -6.38 24.66
CA ILE A 247 -6.45 -6.76 24.33
C ILE A 247 -6.53 -8.01 23.48
N ASP A 248 -5.97 -7.95 22.26
CA ASP A 248 -5.97 -9.04 21.30
C ASP A 248 -4.55 -9.40 20.91
N PHE A 249 -4.20 -10.67 21.07
CA PHE A 249 -2.98 -11.28 20.54
C PHE A 249 -3.33 -11.96 19.23
N TRP A 250 -2.63 -11.64 18.17
CA TRP A 250 -2.87 -12.19 16.86
C TRP A 250 -1.59 -12.68 16.20
N SER A 251 -1.72 -13.71 15.37
CA SER A 251 -0.66 -14.19 14.49
C SER A 251 -1.22 -14.60 13.14
N ILE A 252 -0.43 -14.39 12.10
CA ILE A 252 -0.73 -14.73 10.74
C ILE A 252 0.49 -15.42 10.14
N ASP A 253 0.30 -16.63 9.63
CA ASP A 253 1.32 -17.41 8.93
C ASP A 253 0.92 -17.49 7.45
N TYR A 254 1.65 -16.77 6.58
CA TYR A 254 1.45 -16.78 5.13
C TYR A 254 2.34 -17.80 4.45
N LYS A 255 1.81 -18.45 3.42
CA LYS A 255 2.53 -19.21 2.42
C LYS A 255 2.25 -18.64 1.04
N ASP A 256 3.24 -18.68 0.19
CA ASP A 256 3.14 -18.21 -1.20
C ASP A 256 2.64 -16.76 -1.29
N ARG A 257 3.00 -15.89 -0.34
CA ARG A 257 2.66 -14.48 -0.37
C ARG A 257 3.16 -13.84 -1.65
N ILE A 258 2.28 -13.12 -2.36
CA ILE A 258 2.64 -12.52 -3.65
C ILE A 258 3.37 -11.21 -3.39
N GLU A 259 4.62 -11.16 -3.80
CA GLU A 259 5.51 -10.01 -3.69
C GLU A 259 6.14 -9.67 -5.05
N VAL A 260 6.70 -8.48 -5.14
CA VAL A 260 7.51 -8.04 -6.28
C VAL A 260 8.97 -8.02 -5.89
N GLN A 261 9.85 -8.42 -6.79
CA GLN A 261 11.29 -8.33 -6.56
C GLN A 261 11.71 -6.86 -6.37
N SER A 262 12.61 -6.61 -5.42
CA SER A 262 13.23 -5.31 -5.26
C SER A 262 14.34 -5.11 -6.31
N ALA A 263 14.25 -4.04 -7.12
CA ALA A 263 15.30 -3.71 -8.09
C ALA A 263 16.67 -3.54 -7.42
N GLN A 264 16.70 -2.92 -6.24
CA GLN A 264 17.93 -2.76 -5.46
C GLN A 264 18.47 -4.10 -4.96
N ALA A 265 17.59 -5.00 -4.50
CA ALA A 265 18.00 -6.33 -4.05
C ALA A 265 18.56 -7.17 -5.20
N MET A 266 17.91 -7.16 -6.37
CA MET A 266 18.38 -7.87 -7.56
C MET A 266 19.77 -7.39 -7.98
N LEU A 267 19.96 -6.06 -8.03
CA LEU A 267 21.27 -5.48 -8.36
C LEU A 267 22.36 -5.82 -7.33
N SER A 268 21.99 -5.86 -6.04
CA SER A 268 22.94 -6.18 -4.95
C SER A 268 23.34 -7.65 -4.92
N LEU A 269 22.43 -8.56 -5.31
CA LEU A 269 22.69 -9.99 -5.37
C LEU A 269 23.55 -10.39 -6.55
N ASP A 270 23.19 -9.93 -7.74
CA ASP A 270 23.89 -10.24 -8.99
C ASP A 270 23.92 -9.02 -9.90
N PRO A 271 24.95 -8.17 -9.75
CA PRO A 271 25.05 -6.90 -10.47
C PRO A 271 25.18 -7.02 -12.00
N ASN A 272 25.46 -8.21 -12.49
CA ASN A 272 25.56 -8.53 -13.93
C ASN A 272 24.60 -9.64 -14.34
N GLY A 273 23.63 -9.94 -13.47
CA GLY A 273 22.62 -10.97 -13.69
C GLY A 273 21.66 -10.66 -14.84
N ILE A 274 20.87 -11.66 -15.22
CA ILE A 274 19.93 -11.57 -16.35
C ILE A 274 18.90 -10.44 -16.19
N SER A 275 18.58 -10.06 -14.97
CA SER A 275 17.65 -8.98 -14.64
C SER A 275 18.28 -7.58 -14.75
N ILE A 276 19.59 -7.50 -14.98
CA ILE A 276 20.35 -6.24 -15.02
C ILE A 276 20.74 -5.96 -16.47
N THR A 277 20.44 -4.75 -16.92
CA THR A 277 20.79 -4.29 -18.27
C THR A 277 21.84 -3.19 -18.17
N ARG A 278 23.00 -3.40 -18.81
CA ARG A 278 24.07 -2.42 -18.91
C ARG A 278 24.31 -2.06 -20.38
N ASN A 279 24.75 -0.84 -20.64
CA ASN A 279 25.19 -0.41 -21.96
C ASN A 279 26.61 -0.95 -22.29
N ASN A 280 27.12 -0.65 -23.50
CA ASN A 280 28.44 -1.10 -23.91
C ASN A 280 29.60 -0.56 -23.07
N ASP A 281 29.40 0.51 -22.36
CA ASP A 281 30.38 1.15 -21.47
C ASP A 281 30.31 0.59 -20.04
N GLY A 282 29.40 -0.38 -19.79
CA GLY A 282 29.19 -1.02 -18.50
C GLY A 282 28.26 -0.23 -17.56
N GLU A 283 27.68 0.88 -17.98
CA GLU A 283 26.78 1.69 -17.18
C GLU A 283 25.41 1.01 -17.04
N LEU A 284 24.84 1.07 -15.85
CA LEU A 284 23.52 0.53 -15.56
C LEU A 284 22.44 1.38 -16.24
N ILE A 285 21.62 0.76 -17.09
CA ILE A 285 20.54 1.42 -17.83
C ILE A 285 19.15 0.84 -17.54
N GLY A 286 19.08 -0.35 -16.93
CA GLY A 286 17.79 -0.96 -16.62
C GLY A 286 17.88 -2.10 -15.61
N VAL A 287 16.76 -2.31 -14.90
CA VAL A 287 16.55 -3.46 -14.00
C VAL A 287 15.16 -4.03 -14.28
N THR A 288 15.09 -5.35 -14.47
CA THR A 288 13.83 -6.07 -14.65
C THR A 288 13.48 -6.80 -13.36
N THR A 289 12.26 -6.59 -12.89
CA THR A 289 11.70 -7.28 -11.72
C THR A 289 10.41 -8.00 -12.09
N THR A 290 10.06 -9.04 -11.35
CA THR A 290 8.80 -9.77 -11.56
C THR A 290 8.10 -10.02 -10.22
N TYR A 291 6.83 -10.36 -10.29
CA TYR A 291 6.09 -10.90 -9.15
C TYR A 291 6.50 -12.35 -8.89
N PHE A 292 6.55 -12.72 -7.63
CA PHE A 292 6.87 -14.08 -7.20
C PHE A 292 6.07 -14.46 -5.95
N ASN A 293 5.97 -15.75 -5.68
CA ASN A 293 5.42 -16.25 -4.44
C ASN A 293 6.55 -16.38 -3.40
N GLU A 294 6.47 -15.59 -2.35
CA GLU A 294 7.37 -15.66 -1.20
C GLU A 294 7.00 -16.86 -0.34
N GLU A 295 7.94 -17.75 -0.08
CA GLU A 295 7.69 -19.08 0.50
C GLU A 295 6.95 -19.01 1.84
N ARG A 296 7.39 -18.13 2.74
CA ARG A 296 6.78 -17.97 4.06
C ARG A 296 6.95 -16.57 4.60
N THR A 297 5.89 -16.05 5.20
CA THR A 297 5.91 -14.78 5.96
C THR A 297 5.12 -14.97 7.24
N GLU A 298 5.72 -14.67 8.39
CA GLU A 298 5.09 -14.77 9.70
C GLU A 298 4.92 -13.40 10.33
N LEU A 299 3.71 -13.12 10.80
CA LEU A 299 3.39 -11.89 11.50
C LEU A 299 2.78 -12.19 12.84
N SER A 300 3.15 -11.41 13.86
CA SER A 300 2.45 -11.43 15.15
C SER A 300 2.44 -10.07 15.81
N GLY A 301 1.43 -9.82 16.61
CA GLY A 301 1.30 -8.56 17.30
C GLY A 301 0.24 -8.57 18.38
N VAL A 302 0.11 -7.41 19.02
CA VAL A 302 -0.87 -7.14 20.07
C VAL A 302 -1.59 -5.86 19.74
N ASP A 303 -2.93 -5.91 19.76
CA ASP A 303 -3.78 -4.73 19.66
C ASP A 303 -4.40 -4.42 21.03
N ILE A 304 -4.42 -3.14 21.38
CA ILE A 304 -5.05 -2.63 22.60
C ILE A 304 -6.04 -1.55 22.20
N ASN A 305 -7.28 -1.70 22.65
CA ASN A 305 -8.30 -0.67 22.55
C ASN A 305 -8.86 -0.39 23.93
N TYR A 306 -8.85 0.87 24.32
CA TYR A 306 -9.42 1.34 25.57
C TYR A 306 -10.36 2.51 25.29
N GLU A 307 -11.57 2.44 25.79
CA GLU A 307 -12.56 3.51 25.71
C GLU A 307 -13.14 3.75 27.11
N THR A 308 -13.30 5.02 27.46
CA THR A 308 -13.88 5.37 28.76
C THR A 308 -14.65 6.69 28.69
N LEU A 309 -15.73 6.73 29.45
CA LEU A 309 -16.47 7.95 29.77
C LEU A 309 -15.88 8.52 31.07
N LEU A 310 -15.00 9.53 30.94
CA LEU A 310 -14.31 10.14 32.08
C LEU A 310 -15.23 11.04 32.93
N LEU A 311 -16.15 11.72 32.25
CA LEU A 311 -17.07 12.67 32.88
C LEU A 311 -18.39 12.66 32.09
N SER A 312 -19.51 12.66 32.84
CA SER A 312 -20.84 12.88 32.26
C SER A 312 -21.72 13.55 33.30
N ASN A 313 -21.90 14.87 33.18
CA ASN A 313 -22.84 15.63 34.01
C ASN A 313 -23.36 16.85 33.27
N ILE A 314 -24.43 17.47 33.84
CA ILE A 314 -25.10 18.62 33.22
C ILE A 314 -24.23 19.89 33.29
N GLU A 315 -23.38 20.00 34.29
CA GLU A 315 -22.61 21.22 34.55
C GLU A 315 -21.39 21.37 33.63
N TYR A 316 -20.68 20.23 33.34
CA TYR A 316 -19.43 20.23 32.57
C TYR A 316 -19.52 19.44 31.29
N GLY A 317 -20.66 18.80 31.01
CA GLY A 317 -20.88 18.00 29.79
C GLY A 317 -20.31 16.58 29.87
N GLU A 318 -19.91 16.07 28.74
CA GLU A 318 -19.41 14.71 28.56
C GLU A 318 -17.97 14.72 28.06
N VAL A 319 -17.09 13.95 28.70
CA VAL A 319 -15.71 13.73 28.27
C VAL A 319 -15.50 12.24 28.03
N LYS A 320 -15.22 11.91 26.77
CA LYS A 320 -14.82 10.57 26.35
C LYS A 320 -13.33 10.51 26.04
N PHE A 321 -12.69 9.45 26.45
CA PHE A 321 -11.31 9.17 26.09
C PHE A 321 -11.24 7.80 25.40
N SER A 322 -10.48 7.70 24.31
CA SER A 322 -10.14 6.43 23.68
C SER A 322 -8.66 6.36 23.36
N LEU A 323 -8.10 5.15 23.47
CA LEU A 323 -6.74 4.84 23.11
C LEU A 323 -6.75 3.58 22.25
N GLN A 324 -6.11 3.64 21.09
CA GLN A 324 -5.92 2.51 20.19
C GLN A 324 -4.44 2.35 19.92
N GLY A 325 -3.92 1.15 20.13
CA GLY A 325 -2.51 0.88 19.92
C GLY A 325 -2.28 -0.49 19.31
N THR A 326 -1.33 -0.57 18.40
CA THR A 326 -0.80 -1.81 17.83
C THR A 326 0.68 -1.90 18.15
N SER A 327 1.11 -3.06 18.66
CA SER A 327 2.52 -3.42 18.80
C SER A 327 2.82 -4.65 17.94
N LEU A 328 3.65 -4.50 16.92
CA LEU A 328 4.18 -5.61 16.15
C LEU A 328 5.27 -6.31 16.92
N ASN A 329 5.17 -7.62 17.10
CA ASN A 329 6.22 -8.43 17.72
C ASN A 329 7.19 -8.92 16.64
N GLU A 330 6.63 -9.45 15.56
CA GLU A 330 7.39 -10.07 14.47
C GLU A 330 6.74 -9.74 13.12
N PHE A 331 7.60 -9.58 12.14
CA PHE A 331 7.29 -9.63 10.71
C PHE A 331 8.50 -10.32 10.07
N LEU A 332 8.44 -11.64 10.02
CA LEU A 332 9.51 -12.48 9.50
C LEU A 332 9.29 -12.71 8.00
N THR A 333 10.27 -12.38 7.19
CA THR A 333 10.30 -12.69 5.75
C THR A 333 11.62 -13.37 5.42
N PRO A 334 11.69 -14.15 4.32
CA PRO A 334 12.97 -14.61 3.81
C PRO A 334 13.86 -13.40 3.50
N GLY A 335 15.14 -13.53 3.85
CA GLY A 335 16.17 -12.60 3.41
C GLY A 335 16.59 -12.89 1.97
N LEU A 336 17.58 -12.15 1.46
CA LEU A 336 18.18 -12.43 0.17
C LEU A 336 18.82 -13.82 0.21
N GLU A 337 18.57 -14.61 -0.82
CA GLU A 337 19.14 -15.94 -0.94
C GLU A 337 20.63 -15.84 -1.32
N VAL A 338 21.50 -16.39 -0.48
CA VAL A 338 22.94 -16.50 -0.73
C VAL A 338 23.33 -17.97 -0.68
N ASN A 339 23.90 -18.48 -1.73
CA ASN A 339 24.28 -19.89 -1.87
C ASN A 339 23.13 -20.90 -1.58
N ASN A 340 21.95 -20.61 -2.08
CA ASN A 340 20.72 -21.37 -1.87
C ASN A 340 20.29 -21.48 -0.39
N VAL A 341 20.66 -20.53 0.44
CA VAL A 341 20.22 -20.42 1.83
C VAL A 341 19.64 -19.04 2.04
N SER A 342 18.35 -18.99 2.41
CA SER A 342 17.74 -17.77 2.91
C SER A 342 17.47 -17.91 4.40
N ASN A 343 17.84 -16.89 5.17
CA ASN A 343 17.51 -16.81 6.58
C ASN A 343 16.27 -15.92 6.74
N MET A 344 15.38 -16.29 7.67
CA MET A 344 14.26 -15.44 8.03
C MET A 344 14.76 -14.19 8.76
N ILE A 345 14.32 -13.03 8.29
CA ILE A 345 14.69 -11.72 8.83
C ILE A 345 13.46 -11.06 9.47
N ASN A 346 13.60 -10.66 10.75
CA ASN A 346 12.57 -9.83 11.36
C ASN A 346 12.69 -8.39 10.86
N ARG A 347 11.62 -7.90 10.22
CA ARG A 347 11.54 -6.58 9.59
C ARG A 347 11.01 -5.48 10.52
N VAL A 348 10.52 -5.85 11.70
CA VAL A 348 9.94 -4.89 12.66
C VAL A 348 11.02 -3.98 13.24
N GLY A 349 10.71 -2.70 13.36
CA GLY A 349 11.61 -1.68 13.89
C GLY A 349 12.74 -1.30 12.94
N LYS A 350 12.54 -1.49 11.62
CA LYS A 350 13.56 -1.24 10.59
C LYS A 350 13.01 -0.46 9.41
N PHE A 351 13.89 0.20 8.68
CA PHE A 351 13.59 0.90 7.43
C PHE A 351 13.34 -0.06 6.26
N ASN A 352 14.03 -1.22 6.26
CA ASN A 352 13.88 -2.27 5.24
C ASN A 352 14.14 -1.78 3.80
N PHE A 353 15.22 -1.01 3.60
CA PHE A 353 15.52 -0.43 2.30
C PHE A 353 15.82 -1.47 1.20
N ASP A 354 16.28 -2.65 1.57
CA ASP A 354 16.66 -3.77 0.69
C ASP A 354 15.49 -4.68 0.32
N ALA A 355 14.31 -4.41 0.85
CA ALA A 355 13.10 -5.20 0.61
C ALA A 355 11.93 -4.31 0.25
N ASN A 356 10.95 -4.84 -0.48
CA ASN A 356 9.69 -4.15 -0.75
C ASN A 356 8.78 -4.05 0.49
N THR A 357 9.16 -4.74 1.57
CA THR A 357 8.56 -4.50 2.87
C THR A 357 8.94 -3.09 3.31
N HIS A 358 7.95 -2.24 3.46
CA HIS A 358 8.15 -0.86 3.87
C HIS A 358 8.64 -0.77 5.31
N SER A 359 9.02 0.42 5.75
CA SER A 359 9.35 0.71 7.15
C SER A 359 8.24 0.23 8.08
N LEU A 360 8.61 -0.54 9.09
CA LEU A 360 7.70 -1.14 10.06
C LEU A 360 8.01 -0.67 11.48
N PRO A 361 7.58 0.53 11.90
CA PRO A 361 7.66 0.96 13.29
C PRO A 361 7.01 -0.08 14.22
N LYS A 362 7.67 -0.39 15.34
CA LYS A 362 7.20 -1.43 16.25
C LYS A 362 5.85 -1.09 16.88
N LYS A 363 5.63 0.19 17.22
CA LYS A 363 4.40 0.64 17.88
C LYS A 363 3.77 1.80 17.13
N ARG A 364 2.44 1.78 17.05
CA ARG A 364 1.61 2.92 16.64
C ARG A 364 0.48 3.07 17.64
N VAL A 365 0.28 4.29 18.13
CA VAL A 365 -0.75 4.59 19.13
C VAL A 365 -1.49 5.86 18.74
N ASN A 366 -2.82 5.81 18.86
CA ASN A 366 -3.70 6.96 18.76
C ASN A 366 -4.44 7.13 20.08
N ALA A 367 -4.39 8.32 20.65
CA ALA A 367 -5.17 8.69 21.82
C ALA A 367 -6.09 9.84 21.46
N PHE A 368 -7.36 9.67 21.70
CA PHE A 368 -8.39 10.63 21.31
C PHE A 368 -9.22 11.01 22.53
N THR A 369 -9.39 12.34 22.74
CA THR A 369 -10.27 12.89 23.78
C THR A 369 -11.32 13.75 23.11
N ASN A 370 -12.58 13.46 23.38
CA ASN A 370 -13.72 14.24 22.93
C ASN A 370 -14.44 14.83 24.16
N TRP A 371 -14.64 16.15 24.16
CA TRP A 371 -15.46 16.85 25.13
C TRP A 371 -16.65 17.51 24.44
N LYS A 372 -17.85 17.17 24.91
CA LYS A 372 -19.10 17.74 24.44
C LYS A 372 -19.80 18.47 25.56
N TYR A 373 -20.10 19.72 25.33
CA TYR A 373 -20.86 20.55 26.28
C TYR A 373 -21.78 21.52 25.52
N GLN A 374 -23.07 21.37 25.74
CA GLN A 374 -24.09 22.16 25.03
C GLN A 374 -23.87 22.07 23.49
N ASN A 375 -23.55 23.20 22.87
CA ASN A 375 -23.35 23.35 21.45
C ASN A 375 -21.87 23.26 21.04
N TYR A 376 -20.96 22.91 21.97
CA TYR A 376 -19.52 22.77 21.72
C TYR A 376 -19.11 21.33 21.66
N ASP A 377 -18.20 21.02 20.72
CA ASP A 377 -17.56 19.71 20.55
C ASP A 377 -16.05 19.96 20.34
N LEU A 378 -15.26 19.65 21.38
CA LEU A 378 -13.79 19.78 21.37
C LEU A 378 -13.18 18.40 21.20
N ASN A 379 -12.25 18.29 20.26
CA ASN A 379 -11.52 17.04 20.00
C ASN A 379 -10.01 17.29 20.07
N LEU A 380 -9.33 16.50 20.87
CA LEU A 380 -7.88 16.41 20.93
C LEU A 380 -7.46 15.01 20.50
N ASN A 381 -6.56 14.91 19.53
CA ASN A 381 -6.00 13.65 19.05
C ASN A 381 -4.48 13.68 19.19
N ALA A 382 -3.89 12.64 19.73
CA ALA A 382 -2.45 12.43 19.80
C ALA A 382 -2.10 11.18 18.99
N ARG A 383 -1.19 11.30 18.02
CA ARG A 383 -0.74 10.22 17.13
C ARG A 383 0.74 9.97 17.36
N TYR A 384 1.06 8.76 17.80
CA TYR A 384 2.42 8.33 18.07
C TYR A 384 2.85 7.22 17.10
N VAL A 385 4.04 7.37 16.53
CA VAL A 385 4.73 6.35 15.75
C VAL A 385 6.10 6.13 16.38
N ASP A 386 6.42 4.87 16.68
CA ASP A 386 7.70 4.49 17.27
C ASP A 386 8.87 4.76 16.32
N GLY A 387 10.04 5.04 16.85
CA GLY A 387 11.28 5.12 16.07
C GLY A 387 11.72 3.75 15.56
N TYR A 388 12.61 3.74 14.57
CA TYR A 388 13.14 2.52 13.96
C TYR A 388 14.58 2.72 13.49
N SER A 389 15.27 1.61 13.25
CA SER A 389 16.64 1.63 12.73
C SER A 389 16.70 1.83 11.22
N ASN A 390 17.73 2.51 10.75
CA ASN A 390 18.12 2.55 9.36
C ASN A 390 19.38 1.69 9.19
N GLU A 391 19.26 0.60 8.43
CA GLU A 391 20.37 -0.34 8.20
C GLU A 391 21.38 0.15 7.17
N ARG A 392 21.08 1.27 6.49
CA ARG A 392 21.99 1.86 5.48
C ARG A 392 23.24 2.45 6.12
N ALA A 393 24.41 2.10 5.60
CA ALA A 393 25.65 2.73 6.00
C ALA A 393 25.66 4.22 5.62
N ILE A 394 25.89 5.08 6.60
CA ILE A 394 25.94 6.54 6.41
C ILE A 394 27.37 6.93 6.03
N ASN A 395 27.53 7.64 4.93
CA ASN A 395 28.84 8.18 4.53
C ASN A 395 29.24 9.42 5.37
N SER A 396 30.48 9.85 5.27
CA SER A 396 31.02 10.98 6.04
C SER A 396 30.24 12.29 5.82
N LEU A 397 29.72 12.51 4.62
CA LEU A 397 28.90 13.67 4.30
C LEU A 397 27.53 13.59 5.00
N GLY A 398 26.87 12.44 4.97
CA GLY A 398 25.62 12.22 5.71
C GLY A 398 25.80 12.46 7.21
N LEU A 399 26.86 11.93 7.80
CA LEU A 399 27.19 12.18 9.21
C LEU A 399 27.39 13.68 9.50
N SER A 400 28.03 14.43 8.59
CA SER A 400 28.22 15.88 8.75
C SER A 400 26.91 16.68 8.71
N TYR A 401 25.87 16.16 8.05
CA TYR A 401 24.51 16.72 8.05
C TYR A 401 23.65 16.24 9.23
N GLY A 402 24.22 15.46 10.16
CA GLY A 402 23.53 14.99 11.36
C GLY A 402 22.54 13.84 11.11
N TYR A 403 22.75 13.05 10.05
CA TYR A 403 22.00 11.80 9.89
C TYR A 403 22.56 10.72 10.83
N GLU A 404 21.65 9.90 11.34
CA GLU A 404 21.94 8.76 12.23
C GLU A 404 21.36 7.47 11.64
N ASN A 405 21.89 6.32 12.11
CA ASN A 405 21.32 4.99 11.81
C ASN A 405 20.01 4.71 12.60
N LYS A 406 19.32 5.77 12.97
CA LYS A 406 18.09 5.74 13.73
C LYS A 406 17.15 6.82 13.22
N VAL A 407 15.91 6.46 13.06
CA VAL A 407 14.80 7.39 12.80
C VAL A 407 14.06 7.56 14.12
N ASP A 408 13.94 8.80 14.59
CA ASP A 408 13.30 9.10 15.87
C ASP A 408 11.79 8.81 15.85
N SER A 409 11.20 8.65 17.02
CA SER A 409 9.77 8.55 17.16
C SER A 409 9.08 9.87 16.79
N PHE A 410 7.86 9.78 16.33
CA PHE A 410 7.07 10.93 15.89
C PHE A 410 5.76 11.02 16.66
N LEU A 411 5.54 12.13 17.38
CA LEU A 411 4.35 12.38 18.16
C LEU A 411 3.74 13.72 17.76
N VAL A 412 2.54 13.70 17.23
CA VAL A 412 1.81 14.90 16.83
C VAL A 412 0.46 14.99 17.51
N PHE A 413 0.03 16.23 17.75
CA PHE A 413 -1.26 16.54 18.37
C PHE A 413 -2.12 17.35 17.40
N ASP A 414 -3.38 16.96 17.28
CA ASP A 414 -4.39 17.66 16.49
C ASP A 414 -5.50 18.14 17.43
N LEU A 415 -5.99 19.35 17.21
CA LEU A 415 -7.05 19.97 18.00
C LEU A 415 -8.16 20.47 17.08
N SER A 416 -9.41 20.23 17.42
CA SER A 416 -10.53 20.88 16.74
C SER A 416 -11.65 21.26 17.71
N LEU A 417 -12.24 22.43 17.48
CA LEU A 417 -13.40 22.91 18.19
C LEU A 417 -14.53 23.18 17.19
N LYS A 418 -15.65 22.51 17.36
CA LYS A 418 -16.89 22.74 16.61
C LYS A 418 -17.91 23.41 17.52
N ARG A 419 -18.61 24.42 16.99
CA ARG A 419 -19.76 25.05 17.61
C ARG A 419 -20.96 24.96 16.69
N LEU A 420 -22.10 24.52 17.25
CA LEU A 420 -23.39 24.50 16.57
C LEU A 420 -24.19 25.72 16.97
N MET A 421 -24.81 26.40 16.02
CA MET A 421 -25.68 27.54 16.20
C MET A 421 -27.00 27.31 15.46
N SER A 422 -28.11 27.22 16.19
CA SER A 422 -29.43 26.99 15.60
C SER A 422 -30.12 28.32 15.31
N PHE A 423 -30.69 28.44 14.13
CA PHE A 423 -31.46 29.61 13.66
C PHE A 423 -32.87 29.16 13.25
N ASN A 424 -33.79 30.10 13.06
CA ASN A 424 -35.16 29.78 12.67
C ASN A 424 -35.28 28.99 11.33
N ARG A 425 -34.26 29.03 10.50
CA ARG A 425 -34.27 28.41 9.16
C ARG A 425 -33.15 27.40 8.93
N GLY A 426 -32.48 26.90 9.96
CA GLY A 426 -31.44 25.90 9.83
C GLY A 426 -30.37 26.01 10.91
N GLU A 427 -29.35 25.21 10.77
CA GLU A 427 -28.22 25.12 11.70
C GLU A 427 -26.91 25.49 11.00
N LEU A 428 -26.07 26.30 11.67
CA LEU A 428 -24.70 26.61 11.24
C LEU A 428 -23.72 25.94 12.17
N ALA A 429 -22.87 25.08 11.64
CA ALA A 429 -21.72 24.51 12.32
C ALA A 429 -20.47 25.29 11.90
N ILE A 430 -19.71 25.79 12.86
CA ILE A 430 -18.38 26.36 12.64
C ILE A 430 -17.38 25.43 13.32
N LYS A 431 -16.41 24.94 12.54
CA LYS A 431 -15.31 24.10 13.04
C LYS A 431 -13.97 24.79 12.77
N VAL A 432 -13.23 25.11 13.83
CA VAL A 432 -11.83 25.54 13.77
C VAL A 432 -10.96 24.32 14.10
N TYR A 433 -9.88 24.13 13.35
CA TYR A 433 -8.97 23.02 13.62
C TYR A 433 -7.52 23.40 13.39
N ALA A 434 -6.65 22.73 14.13
CA ALA A 434 -5.22 22.76 13.97
C ALA A 434 -4.71 21.30 13.94
N SER A 435 -4.11 20.89 12.84
CA SER A 435 -3.36 19.62 12.77
C SER A 435 -1.90 19.89 13.04
N ASN A 436 -1.24 18.98 13.79
CA ASN A 436 0.13 19.14 14.24
C ASN A 436 0.37 20.49 14.93
N ILE A 437 -0.34 20.72 16.04
CA ILE A 437 -0.38 22.04 16.72
C ILE A 437 1.00 22.55 17.17
N PHE A 438 1.94 21.66 17.43
CA PHE A 438 3.30 21.98 17.86
C PHE A 438 4.29 22.15 16.71
N ASP A 439 3.86 21.95 15.45
CA ASP A 439 4.67 22.07 14.25
C ASP A 439 5.86 21.09 14.23
N GLU A 440 5.60 19.86 14.73
CA GLU A 440 6.62 18.82 14.76
C GLU A 440 7.04 18.43 13.35
N SER A 441 8.34 18.39 13.09
CA SER A 441 8.89 18.04 11.78
C SER A 441 9.06 16.53 11.64
N ALA A 442 8.83 15.99 10.44
CA ALA A 442 9.09 14.58 10.15
C ALA A 442 10.56 14.22 10.45
N PRO A 443 10.83 13.09 11.13
CA PRO A 443 12.19 12.66 11.47
C PRO A 443 13.03 12.44 10.23
N LYS A 444 14.30 12.83 10.31
CA LYS A 444 15.25 12.64 9.21
C LYS A 444 15.55 11.17 8.97
N LEU A 445 15.65 10.80 7.71
CA LEU A 445 16.04 9.46 7.26
C LEU A 445 17.14 9.58 6.21
N TYR A 446 18.32 8.99 6.47
CA TYR A 446 19.39 8.95 5.51
C TYR A 446 19.06 8.04 4.33
N ASP A 447 19.29 8.55 3.13
CA ASP A 447 19.12 7.83 1.86
C ASP A 447 17.66 7.35 1.62
N ALA A 448 16.70 8.16 2.07
CA ALA A 448 15.30 8.00 1.66
C ALA A 448 15.17 8.23 0.14
N PRO A 449 14.27 7.51 -0.55
CA PRO A 449 14.19 7.53 -2.01
C PRO A 449 14.05 8.94 -2.62
N ASP A 450 13.17 9.78 -2.09
CA ASP A 450 12.83 11.06 -2.73
C ASP A 450 13.06 12.28 -1.84
N PHE A 451 13.10 12.09 -0.52
CA PHE A 451 13.18 13.16 0.46
C PHE A 451 14.11 12.78 1.62
N SER A 452 14.39 13.72 2.51
CA SER A 452 15.20 13.48 3.71
C SER A 452 14.41 12.82 4.87
N PHE A 453 13.22 12.26 4.61
CA PHE A 453 12.34 11.60 5.58
C PHE A 453 11.56 10.46 4.90
N ASP A 454 10.94 9.59 5.69
CA ASP A 454 10.15 8.48 5.17
C ASP A 454 8.70 8.92 4.88
N THR A 455 8.39 9.15 3.61
CA THR A 455 7.06 9.57 3.14
C THR A 455 5.95 8.54 3.35
N ARG A 456 6.30 7.27 3.62
CA ARG A 456 5.35 6.18 3.85
C ARG A 456 4.88 6.11 5.30
N VAL A 457 5.62 6.72 6.21
CA VAL A 457 5.39 6.65 7.66
C VAL A 457 5.05 8.00 8.25
N HIS A 458 5.65 9.08 7.76
CA HIS A 458 5.58 10.40 8.35
C HIS A 458 4.93 11.43 7.42
N ASP A 459 4.14 12.35 8.00
CA ASP A 459 3.53 13.48 7.29
C ASP A 459 4.44 14.71 7.38
N PRO A 460 4.94 15.24 6.26
CA PRO A 460 5.87 16.37 6.25
C PRO A 460 5.21 17.74 6.34
N ARG A 461 3.88 17.82 6.27
CA ARG A 461 3.17 19.11 6.05
C ARG A 461 3.30 20.11 7.19
N GLY A 462 3.82 19.69 8.36
CA GLY A 462 3.89 20.56 9.53
C GLY A 462 2.50 20.96 10.06
N ARG A 463 2.38 22.14 10.66
CA ARG A 463 1.12 22.62 11.22
C ARG A 463 0.17 23.13 10.15
N ILE A 464 -1.06 22.64 10.17
CA ILE A 464 -2.16 23.08 9.30
C ILE A 464 -3.26 23.68 10.15
N LEU A 465 -3.66 24.92 9.82
CA LEU A 465 -4.78 25.60 10.45
C LEU A 465 -5.93 25.71 9.46
N GLY A 466 -7.15 25.53 9.91
CA GLY A 466 -8.30 25.66 9.04
C GLY A 466 -9.60 26.01 9.77
N ILE A 467 -10.53 26.54 8.99
CA ILE A 467 -11.89 26.85 9.41
C ILE A 467 -12.86 26.23 8.40
N ASN A 468 -13.91 25.58 8.91
CA ASN A 468 -14.98 25.01 8.09
C ASN A 468 -16.33 25.56 8.55
N PHE A 469 -17.18 25.95 7.59
CA PHE A 469 -18.55 26.38 7.80
C PHE A 469 -19.48 25.41 7.09
N GLU A 470 -20.44 24.85 7.82
CA GLU A 470 -21.45 23.96 7.30
C GLU A 470 -22.82 24.47 7.69
N TYR A 471 -23.67 24.79 6.71
CA TYR A 471 -25.03 25.24 6.93
C TYR A 471 -26.02 24.20 6.41
N THR A 472 -26.89 23.75 7.30
CA THR A 472 -27.97 22.80 6.98
C THR A 472 -29.29 23.51 7.12
N HIS A 473 -30.10 23.51 6.05
CA HIS A 473 -31.41 24.18 5.98
C HIS A 473 -32.53 23.20 6.35
#